data_df7ecb0003385b5cf3c8f1e04e3208a6
#
_entry.id   df7ecb0003385b5cf3c8f1e04e3208a6
#
_cell.length_a   1.000
_cell.length_b   1.000
_cell.length_c   1.000
_cell.angle_alpha   90.00
_cell.angle_beta   90.00
_cell.angle_gamma   90.00
#
_symmetry.space_group_name_H-M   'P 1'
#
loop_
_entity.id
_entity.type
_entity.pdbx_description
1 polymer ?
#
loop_
_entity_poly.entity_id
_entity_poly.type
_entity_poly.pdbx_seq_one_letter_code
_entity_poly.pdbx_strand_id
1 'polypeptide(L)'
;MSGVRHRILLTGASGTLGRNVLELIGGRVDVRVLTLLRPESRKLPTWPSVESVRVDLLDRAAVRSVVVAFQPTCIVHCAATGMEFPRTEWFDLIRFNVDLTVNLCECAATIPDCHFIFVSTGLAYRQKTGDRPFLEDDPLDTQHPYGASKAAADLLVRSAAAEFTVPLTVLRPFSFTGLSDDRRRLFSAILRAASERVPIELSAGTQVRDHCSARDIAAGIVLAMEAERQGERGTHIYNLGSGCTDPLRTVIERVVAELDLGVGLVFGARESGRFDPPFLVADIGRAAHRLGWAPKHNLSHAVWQLARESFPALSVREPQEMA
;
A
#
# COMPACT_ATOMS: atom_id res chain seq x y z
N MET A 1 6.03 -10.11 -32.92
CA MET A 1 5.67 -8.87 -32.19
C MET A 1 4.87 -9.27 -30.98
N SER A 2 5.45 -9.24 -29.79
CA SER A 2 4.69 -9.50 -28.53
C SER A 2 3.81 -8.29 -28.29
N GLY A 3 2.50 -8.40 -28.58
CA GLY A 3 1.55 -7.34 -28.34
C GLY A 3 1.43 -7.01 -26.85
N VAL A 4 1.01 -5.79 -26.52
CA VAL A 4 0.67 -5.36 -25.16
C VAL A 4 -0.36 -6.34 -24.59
N ARG A 5 -0.01 -7.02 -23.50
CA ARG A 5 -0.86 -8.04 -22.84
C ARG A 5 -1.69 -7.45 -21.70
N HIS A 6 -1.17 -6.41 -21.05
CA HIS A 6 -1.78 -5.78 -19.89
C HIS A 6 -1.97 -4.29 -20.14
N ARG A 7 -3.20 -3.84 -19.99
CA ARG A 7 -3.57 -2.42 -19.96
C ARG A 7 -4.01 -2.11 -18.53
N ILE A 8 -3.12 -1.48 -17.76
CA ILE A 8 -3.30 -1.26 -16.33
C ILE A 8 -3.75 0.17 -16.10
N LEU A 9 -4.87 0.37 -15.45
CA LEU A 9 -5.24 1.67 -14.91
C LEU A 9 -4.83 1.71 -13.43
N LEU A 10 -3.95 2.64 -13.07
CA LEU A 10 -3.41 2.74 -11.71
C LEU A 10 -3.83 4.07 -11.06
N THR A 11 -4.48 4.00 -9.90
CA THR A 11 -4.70 5.17 -9.03
C THR A 11 -3.71 5.16 -7.88
N GLY A 12 -3.40 6.33 -7.31
CA GLY A 12 -2.45 6.43 -6.21
C GLY A 12 -0.98 6.25 -6.61
N ALA A 13 -0.65 6.43 -7.89
CA ALA A 13 0.69 6.28 -8.46
C ALA A 13 1.75 7.18 -7.81
N SER A 14 1.38 8.33 -7.26
CA SER A 14 2.29 9.25 -6.56
C SER A 14 2.51 8.89 -5.08
N GLY A 15 1.76 7.93 -4.53
CA GLY A 15 1.93 7.39 -3.18
C GLY A 15 2.96 6.26 -3.13
N THR A 16 3.30 5.82 -1.92
CA THR A 16 4.31 4.78 -1.67
C THR A 16 4.05 3.51 -2.48
N LEU A 17 2.87 2.90 -2.39
CA LEU A 17 2.61 1.64 -3.10
C LEU A 17 2.55 1.81 -4.61
N GLY A 18 1.79 2.81 -5.11
CA GLY A 18 1.69 3.03 -6.56
C GLY A 18 3.04 3.33 -7.20
N ARG A 19 3.92 4.07 -6.51
CA ARG A 19 5.30 4.31 -6.95
C ARG A 19 6.10 3.02 -7.05
N ASN A 20 6.04 2.16 -6.05
CA ASN A 20 6.77 0.88 -6.05
C ASN A 20 6.18 -0.11 -7.09
N VAL A 21 4.89 -0.06 -7.38
CA VAL A 21 4.29 -0.81 -8.50
C VAL A 21 4.87 -0.33 -9.83
N LEU A 22 4.96 0.99 -10.06
CA LEU A 22 5.53 1.54 -11.29
C LEU A 22 7.01 1.18 -11.48
N GLU A 23 7.79 1.07 -10.40
CA GLU A 23 9.19 0.59 -10.49
C GLU A 23 9.27 -0.85 -10.99
N LEU A 24 8.28 -1.69 -10.70
CA LEU A 24 8.27 -3.10 -11.12
C LEU A 24 7.76 -3.30 -12.54
N ILE A 25 6.81 -2.47 -12.99
CA ILE A 25 6.13 -2.71 -14.28
C ILE A 25 6.37 -1.65 -15.35
N GLY A 26 6.86 -0.47 -14.98
CA GLY A 26 6.97 0.68 -15.88
C GLY A 26 7.97 0.53 -17.02
N GLY A 27 8.89 -0.44 -16.94
CA GLY A 27 9.84 -0.79 -18.01
C GLY A 27 9.42 -2.00 -18.85
N ARG A 28 8.31 -2.65 -18.52
CA ARG A 28 7.87 -3.89 -19.20
C ARG A 28 7.28 -3.59 -20.58
N VAL A 29 7.66 -4.35 -21.57
CA VAL A 29 7.21 -4.17 -22.98
C VAL A 29 5.81 -4.76 -23.22
N ASP A 30 5.35 -5.68 -22.37
CA ASP A 30 4.05 -6.33 -22.43
C ASP A 30 2.96 -5.58 -21.62
N VAL A 31 3.30 -4.46 -20.97
CA VAL A 31 2.42 -3.66 -20.12
C VAL A 31 2.27 -2.25 -20.67
N ARG A 32 1.06 -1.72 -20.66
CA ARG A 32 0.75 -0.30 -20.83
C ARG A 32 0.02 0.20 -19.59
N VAL A 33 0.55 1.22 -18.93
CA VAL A 33 -0.04 1.77 -17.71
C VAL A 33 -0.59 3.17 -17.98
N LEU A 34 -1.83 3.41 -17.55
CA LEU A 34 -2.40 4.74 -17.43
C LEU A 34 -2.56 5.09 -15.95
N THR A 35 -1.88 6.12 -15.47
CA THR A 35 -2.04 6.58 -14.11
C THR A 35 -3.06 7.71 -14.03
N LEU A 36 -4.02 7.59 -13.10
CA LEU A 36 -4.90 8.71 -12.75
C LEU A 36 -4.28 9.50 -11.61
N LEU A 37 -3.94 10.74 -11.89
CA LEU A 37 -3.34 11.67 -10.93
C LEU A 37 -4.31 12.79 -10.60
N ARG A 38 -4.37 13.18 -9.33
CA ARG A 38 -5.06 14.41 -8.94
C ARG A 38 -4.35 15.63 -9.55
N PRO A 39 -5.03 16.75 -9.79
CA PRO A 39 -4.43 17.96 -10.35
C PRO A 39 -3.15 18.41 -9.62
N GLU A 40 -3.15 18.34 -8.29
CA GLU A 40 -2.06 18.75 -7.40
C GLU A 40 -0.99 17.67 -7.16
N SER A 41 -1.15 16.48 -7.73
CA SER A 41 -0.17 15.40 -7.55
C SER A 41 1.21 15.79 -8.04
N ARG A 42 2.25 15.38 -7.31
CA ARG A 42 3.65 15.53 -7.75
C ARG A 42 3.88 14.84 -9.10
N LYS A 43 4.84 15.34 -9.87
CA LYS A 43 5.28 14.72 -11.11
C LYS A 43 5.88 13.34 -10.82
N LEU A 44 5.52 12.37 -11.62
CA LEU A 44 6.12 11.03 -11.58
C LEU A 44 7.42 11.01 -12.39
N PRO A 45 8.37 10.14 -12.07
CA PRO A 45 9.43 9.76 -12.99
C PRO A 45 8.85 9.20 -14.29
N THR A 46 9.66 9.15 -15.33
CA THR A 46 9.23 8.69 -16.64
C THR A 46 9.61 7.23 -16.84
N TRP A 47 8.64 6.44 -17.30
CA TRP A 47 8.84 5.06 -17.73
C TRP A 47 8.28 4.88 -19.14
N PRO A 48 8.88 3.99 -19.97
CA PRO A 48 8.46 3.80 -21.36
C PRO A 48 7.00 3.37 -21.55
N SER A 49 6.47 2.58 -20.62
CA SER A 49 5.10 2.02 -20.69
C SER A 49 4.05 2.80 -19.91
N VAL A 50 4.39 3.97 -19.32
CA VAL A 50 3.53 4.70 -18.40
C VAL A 50 3.10 6.04 -18.97
N GLU A 51 1.80 6.24 -19.07
CA GLU A 51 1.15 7.50 -19.37
C GLU A 51 0.41 8.03 -18.13
N SER A 52 0.18 9.33 -18.05
CA SER A 52 -0.51 9.95 -16.91
C SER A 52 -1.58 10.91 -17.41
N VAL A 53 -2.76 10.86 -16.79
CA VAL A 53 -3.85 11.80 -16.96
C VAL A 53 -4.14 12.48 -15.63
N ARG A 54 -4.29 13.79 -15.62
CA ARG A 54 -4.74 14.55 -14.45
C ARG A 54 -6.26 14.68 -14.49
N VAL A 55 -6.90 14.21 -13.44
CA VAL A 55 -8.35 14.21 -13.31
C VAL A 55 -8.73 14.34 -11.83
N ASP A 56 -9.82 15.05 -11.54
CA ASP A 56 -10.42 14.97 -10.22
C ASP A 56 -10.99 13.56 -10.03
N LEU A 57 -10.40 12.80 -9.12
CA LEU A 57 -10.84 11.43 -8.84
C LEU A 57 -12.24 11.34 -8.24
N LEU A 58 -12.77 12.45 -7.72
CA LEU A 58 -14.14 12.55 -7.20
C LEU A 58 -15.17 12.94 -8.27
N ASP A 59 -14.72 13.33 -9.46
CA ASP A 59 -15.61 13.49 -10.61
C ASP A 59 -15.84 12.12 -11.27
N ARG A 60 -16.94 11.48 -10.88
CA ARG A 60 -17.33 10.13 -11.35
C ARG A 60 -17.43 10.05 -12.88
N ALA A 61 -17.97 11.09 -13.52
CA ALA A 61 -18.15 11.11 -14.98
C ALA A 61 -16.81 11.23 -15.70
N ALA A 62 -15.92 12.11 -15.24
CA ALA A 62 -14.59 12.28 -15.79
C ALA A 62 -13.76 10.98 -15.63
N VAL A 63 -13.75 10.34 -14.44
CA VAL A 63 -13.09 9.07 -14.19
C VAL A 63 -13.62 7.99 -15.13
N ARG A 64 -14.95 7.84 -15.23
CA ARG A 64 -15.58 6.86 -16.13
C ARG A 64 -15.18 7.08 -17.59
N SER A 65 -15.18 8.33 -18.07
CA SER A 65 -14.78 8.67 -19.44
C SER A 65 -13.34 8.19 -19.73
N VAL A 66 -12.40 8.44 -18.82
CA VAL A 66 -11.00 7.99 -18.98
C VAL A 66 -10.90 6.47 -18.94
N VAL A 67 -11.58 5.79 -18.02
CA VAL A 67 -11.56 4.32 -17.91
C VAL A 67 -12.11 3.69 -19.19
N VAL A 68 -13.26 4.15 -19.69
CA VAL A 68 -13.89 3.64 -20.91
C VAL A 68 -13.01 3.90 -22.13
N ALA A 69 -12.36 5.07 -22.24
CA ALA A 69 -11.47 5.37 -23.37
C ALA A 69 -10.19 4.51 -23.33
N PHE A 70 -9.67 4.22 -22.14
CA PHE A 70 -8.46 3.43 -21.99
C PHE A 70 -8.70 1.93 -22.12
N GLN A 71 -9.87 1.39 -21.83
CA GLN A 71 -10.22 -0.05 -21.88
C GLN A 71 -9.21 -0.89 -21.08
N PRO A 72 -9.06 -0.72 -19.76
CA PRO A 72 -8.09 -1.48 -18.97
C PRO A 72 -8.45 -2.97 -18.91
N THR A 73 -7.45 -3.83 -18.91
CA THR A 73 -7.60 -5.25 -18.54
C THR A 73 -7.53 -5.45 -17.03
N CYS A 74 -6.97 -4.46 -16.32
CA CYS A 74 -6.89 -4.47 -14.86
C CYS A 74 -6.91 -3.03 -14.32
N ILE A 75 -7.69 -2.80 -13.27
CA ILE A 75 -7.67 -1.57 -12.49
C ILE A 75 -7.00 -1.86 -11.16
N VAL A 76 -5.89 -1.17 -10.85
CA VAL A 76 -5.18 -1.25 -9.57
C VAL A 76 -5.48 0.01 -8.77
N HIS A 77 -6.25 -0.13 -7.70
CA HIS A 77 -6.69 1.00 -6.88
C HIS A 77 -5.89 1.10 -5.59
N CYS A 78 -4.80 1.92 -5.63
CA CYS A 78 -3.96 2.24 -4.48
C CYS A 78 -4.26 3.61 -3.85
N ALA A 79 -5.10 4.44 -4.48
CA ALA A 79 -5.42 5.77 -3.96
C ALA A 79 -6.25 5.65 -2.66
N ALA A 80 -5.85 6.40 -1.64
CA ALA A 80 -6.57 6.52 -0.38
C ALA A 80 -6.22 7.83 0.31
N THR A 81 -7.02 8.25 1.28
CA THR A 81 -6.77 9.40 2.16
C THR A 81 -7.04 9.03 3.62
N GLY A 82 -6.58 9.84 4.57
CA GLY A 82 -6.97 9.73 5.97
C GLY A 82 -5.97 9.05 6.90
N MET A 83 -4.76 8.69 6.43
CA MET A 83 -3.68 8.27 7.33
C MET A 83 -3.24 9.38 8.31
N GLU A 84 -3.69 10.60 8.07
CA GLU A 84 -3.36 11.80 8.84
C GLU A 84 -4.47 12.23 9.81
N PHE A 85 -5.40 11.32 10.11
CA PHE A 85 -6.44 11.62 11.11
C PHE A 85 -5.81 12.13 12.43
N PRO A 86 -6.35 13.21 13.07
CA PRO A 86 -7.66 13.83 12.86
C PRO A 86 -7.72 14.96 11.83
N ARG A 87 -6.71 15.22 11.03
CA ARG A 87 -6.68 16.31 10.04
C ARG A 87 -7.54 16.05 8.80
N THR A 88 -7.98 14.79 8.60
CA THR A 88 -8.85 14.43 7.49
C THR A 88 -10.31 14.43 7.96
N GLU A 89 -11.15 15.16 7.25
CA GLU A 89 -12.58 15.21 7.52
C GLU A 89 -13.24 13.84 7.24
N TRP A 90 -14.22 13.44 8.06
CA TRP A 90 -14.94 12.20 7.88
C TRP A 90 -15.57 12.07 6.48
N PHE A 91 -16.07 13.18 5.95
CA PHE A 91 -16.66 13.21 4.63
C PHE A 91 -15.64 12.91 3.53
N ASP A 92 -14.42 13.38 3.66
CA ASP A 92 -13.34 13.04 2.73
C ASP A 92 -12.95 11.56 2.79
N LEU A 93 -12.97 10.95 3.98
CA LEU A 93 -12.76 9.50 4.12
C LEU A 93 -13.82 8.71 3.33
N ILE A 94 -15.09 9.12 3.41
CA ILE A 94 -16.19 8.48 2.67
C ILE A 94 -15.99 8.67 1.17
N ARG A 95 -15.79 9.89 0.71
CA ARG A 95 -15.69 10.19 -0.72
C ARG A 95 -14.48 9.52 -1.39
N PHE A 96 -13.29 9.62 -0.76
CA PHE A 96 -12.07 9.08 -1.37
C PHE A 96 -11.90 7.58 -1.18
N ASN A 97 -12.24 7.04 0.00
CA ASN A 97 -11.95 5.65 0.27
C ASN A 97 -13.13 4.73 -0.05
N VAL A 98 -14.36 5.22 -0.02
CA VAL A 98 -15.56 4.40 -0.27
C VAL A 98 -16.15 4.69 -1.65
N ASP A 99 -16.60 5.92 -1.90
CA ASP A 99 -17.31 6.28 -3.13
C ASP A 99 -16.44 6.09 -4.38
N LEU A 100 -15.18 6.57 -4.34
CA LEU A 100 -14.23 6.36 -5.44
C LEU A 100 -13.97 4.86 -5.69
N THR A 101 -13.84 4.04 -4.63
CA THR A 101 -13.61 2.59 -4.77
C THR A 101 -14.77 1.91 -5.47
N VAL A 102 -16.01 2.21 -5.05
CA VAL A 102 -17.23 1.66 -5.68
C VAL A 102 -17.35 2.13 -7.12
N ASN A 103 -17.15 3.43 -7.39
CA ASN A 103 -17.17 3.98 -8.74
C ASN A 103 -16.19 3.29 -9.69
N LEU A 104 -14.97 2.99 -9.24
CA LEU A 104 -13.99 2.29 -10.06
C LEU A 104 -14.39 0.82 -10.31
N CYS A 105 -15.03 0.16 -9.35
CA CYS A 105 -15.59 -1.18 -9.53
C CYS A 105 -16.74 -1.17 -10.56
N GLU A 106 -17.65 -0.20 -10.48
CA GLU A 106 -18.71 0.02 -11.48
C GLU A 106 -18.11 0.30 -12.88
N CYS A 107 -17.03 1.07 -12.96
CA CYS A 107 -16.30 1.26 -14.21
C CYS A 107 -15.72 -0.06 -14.75
N ALA A 108 -15.09 -0.87 -13.89
CA ALA A 108 -14.57 -2.19 -14.29
C ALA A 108 -15.68 -3.09 -14.87
N ALA A 109 -16.88 -3.06 -14.28
CA ALA A 109 -18.04 -3.82 -14.75
C ALA A 109 -18.48 -3.46 -16.17
N THR A 110 -18.13 -2.29 -16.68
CA THR A 110 -18.46 -1.87 -18.08
C THR A 110 -17.46 -2.39 -19.11
N ILE A 111 -16.39 -3.06 -18.69
CA ILE A 111 -15.30 -3.50 -19.55
C ILE A 111 -15.20 -5.03 -19.43
N PRO A 112 -15.32 -5.77 -20.54
CA PRO A 112 -15.23 -7.23 -20.50
C PRO A 112 -13.93 -7.72 -19.85
N ASP A 113 -14.05 -8.68 -18.95
CA ASP A 113 -12.94 -9.35 -18.27
C ASP A 113 -11.96 -8.39 -17.55
N CYS A 114 -12.41 -7.19 -17.14
CA CYS A 114 -11.58 -6.26 -16.39
C CYS A 114 -11.44 -6.70 -14.94
N HIS A 115 -10.23 -7.04 -14.52
CA HIS A 115 -9.91 -7.38 -13.14
C HIS A 115 -9.82 -6.12 -12.26
N PHE A 116 -10.43 -6.13 -11.08
CA PHE A 116 -10.32 -5.04 -10.12
C PHE A 116 -9.48 -5.46 -8.91
N ILE A 117 -8.35 -4.78 -8.72
CA ILE A 117 -7.48 -4.98 -7.55
C ILE A 117 -7.66 -3.80 -6.61
N PHE A 118 -8.25 -4.06 -5.46
CA PHE A 118 -8.45 -3.07 -4.40
C PHE A 118 -7.41 -3.23 -3.30
N VAL A 119 -6.61 -2.18 -3.07
CA VAL A 119 -5.67 -2.14 -1.95
C VAL A 119 -6.39 -1.57 -0.72
N SER A 120 -6.74 -2.48 0.20
CA SER A 120 -7.33 -2.19 1.52
C SER A 120 -6.23 -1.92 2.57
N THR A 121 -6.35 -2.46 3.79
CA THR A 121 -5.37 -2.30 4.87
C THR A 121 -5.58 -3.32 5.98
N GLY A 122 -4.51 -3.73 6.67
CA GLY A 122 -4.61 -4.49 7.93
C GLY A 122 -5.26 -3.71 9.09
N LEU A 123 -5.30 -2.37 9.04
CA LEU A 123 -6.02 -1.55 10.03
C LEU A 123 -7.56 -1.69 9.95
N ALA A 124 -8.09 -2.34 8.92
CA ALA A 124 -9.52 -2.62 8.78
C ALA A 124 -10.02 -3.69 9.75
N TYR A 125 -9.13 -4.56 10.24
CA TYR A 125 -9.51 -5.64 11.15
C TYR A 125 -9.94 -5.15 12.52
N ARG A 126 -10.88 -5.91 13.13
CA ARG A 126 -11.23 -5.75 14.55
C ARG A 126 -10.01 -6.03 15.40
N GLN A 127 -9.70 -5.12 16.32
CA GLN A 127 -8.62 -5.31 17.28
C GLN A 127 -8.87 -6.58 18.11
N LYS A 128 -7.85 -7.41 18.25
CA LYS A 128 -7.89 -8.66 19.03
C LYS A 128 -7.23 -8.48 20.39
N THR A 129 -7.64 -9.34 21.32
CA THR A 129 -6.88 -9.66 22.53
C THR A 129 -5.92 -10.81 22.20
N GLY A 130 -4.63 -10.69 22.58
CA GLY A 130 -3.60 -11.69 22.29
C GLY A 130 -2.75 -11.36 21.07
N ASP A 131 -1.87 -12.29 20.70
CA ASP A 131 -0.76 -12.13 19.76
C ASP A 131 -0.86 -13.03 18.49
N ARG A 132 -2.05 -13.58 18.23
CA ARG A 132 -2.27 -14.36 17.00
C ARG A 132 -2.32 -13.43 15.77
N PRO A 133 -1.54 -13.69 14.70
CA PRO A 133 -1.63 -12.98 13.45
C PRO A 133 -3.04 -12.93 12.87
N PHE A 134 -3.34 -11.88 12.10
CA PHE A 134 -4.65 -11.69 11.48
C PHE A 134 -4.79 -12.56 10.24
N LEU A 135 -5.87 -13.34 10.19
CA LEU A 135 -6.33 -14.08 9.02
C LEU A 135 -7.26 -13.22 8.16
N GLU A 136 -7.37 -13.53 6.87
CA GLU A 136 -8.25 -12.78 5.95
C GLU A 136 -9.75 -12.91 6.31
N ASP A 137 -10.13 -13.94 7.03
CA ASP A 137 -11.51 -14.18 7.47
C ASP A 137 -11.82 -13.55 8.86
N ASP A 138 -10.83 -12.89 9.48
CA ASP A 138 -11.07 -12.14 10.70
C ASP A 138 -12.01 -10.95 10.46
N PRO A 139 -12.86 -10.58 11.45
CA PRO A 139 -13.86 -9.53 11.29
C PRO A 139 -13.25 -8.15 10.97
N LEU A 140 -13.88 -7.43 10.06
CA LEU A 140 -13.61 -6.03 9.77
C LEU A 140 -14.49 -5.15 10.66
N ASP A 141 -13.95 -4.73 11.79
CA ASP A 141 -14.65 -3.87 12.75
C ASP A 141 -13.61 -3.13 13.59
N THR A 142 -13.19 -2.00 13.12
CA THR A 142 -12.11 -1.20 13.70
C THR A 142 -12.62 0.16 14.18
N GLN A 143 -12.02 0.67 15.26
CA GLN A 143 -12.24 2.04 15.72
C GLN A 143 -11.28 3.05 15.07
N HIS A 144 -10.31 2.59 14.29
CA HIS A 144 -9.39 3.48 13.57
C HIS A 144 -10.12 4.16 12.40
N PRO A 145 -10.24 5.49 12.33
CA PRO A 145 -11.07 6.17 11.32
C PRO A 145 -10.72 5.80 9.88
N TYR A 146 -9.42 5.81 9.54
CA TYR A 146 -8.94 5.34 8.25
C TYR A 146 -9.27 3.86 8.03
N GLY A 147 -9.00 3.02 9.03
CA GLY A 147 -9.32 1.58 8.98
C GLY A 147 -10.80 1.34 8.73
N ALA A 148 -11.69 2.08 9.41
CA ALA A 148 -13.13 1.99 9.24
C ALA A 148 -13.58 2.37 7.82
N SER A 149 -13.03 3.43 7.23
CA SER A 149 -13.35 3.81 5.85
C SER A 149 -12.87 2.77 4.84
N LYS A 150 -11.72 2.15 5.07
CA LYS A 150 -11.21 1.06 4.21
C LYS A 150 -11.98 -0.25 4.41
N ALA A 151 -12.44 -0.54 5.64
CA ALA A 151 -13.31 -1.67 5.92
C ALA A 151 -14.67 -1.52 5.24
N ALA A 152 -15.27 -0.32 5.28
CA ALA A 152 -16.51 -0.03 4.56
C ALA A 152 -16.35 -0.21 3.05
N ALA A 153 -15.25 0.31 2.47
CA ALA A 153 -14.93 0.13 1.06
C ALA A 153 -14.72 -1.36 0.69
N ASP A 154 -14.00 -2.13 1.53
CA ASP A 154 -13.75 -3.56 1.36
C ASP A 154 -15.09 -4.35 1.31
N LEU A 155 -16.00 -4.08 2.24
CA LEU A 155 -17.30 -4.72 2.29
C LEU A 155 -18.16 -4.36 1.06
N LEU A 156 -18.24 -3.09 0.70
CA LEU A 156 -19.06 -2.62 -0.39
C LEU A 156 -18.53 -3.06 -1.75
N VAL A 157 -17.22 -3.00 -1.97
CA VAL A 157 -16.64 -3.41 -3.26
C VAL A 157 -16.78 -4.91 -3.50
N ARG A 158 -16.72 -5.74 -2.46
CA ARG A 158 -16.99 -7.19 -2.58
C ARG A 158 -18.45 -7.46 -2.96
N SER A 159 -19.38 -6.72 -2.38
CA SER A 159 -20.80 -6.82 -2.73
C SER A 159 -21.05 -6.35 -4.18
N ALA A 160 -20.49 -5.21 -4.57
CA ALA A 160 -20.62 -4.67 -5.93
C ALA A 160 -19.98 -5.60 -6.96
N ALA A 161 -18.80 -6.12 -6.68
CA ALA A 161 -18.11 -7.06 -7.58
C ALA A 161 -18.89 -8.36 -7.79
N ALA A 162 -19.54 -8.86 -6.72
CA ALA A 162 -20.40 -10.05 -6.83
C ALA A 162 -21.66 -9.76 -7.67
N GLU A 163 -22.31 -8.61 -7.48
CA GLU A 163 -23.49 -8.19 -8.23
C GLU A 163 -23.16 -8.00 -9.72
N PHE A 164 -22.06 -7.32 -10.01
CA PHE A 164 -21.65 -7.02 -11.40
C PHE A 164 -20.77 -8.09 -12.03
N THR A 165 -20.48 -9.19 -11.32
CA THR A 165 -19.60 -10.29 -11.78
C THR A 165 -18.20 -9.82 -12.18
N VAL A 166 -17.66 -8.81 -11.48
CA VAL A 166 -16.31 -8.29 -11.68
C VAL A 166 -15.31 -9.19 -10.93
N PRO A 167 -14.28 -9.73 -11.60
CA PRO A 167 -13.19 -10.39 -10.90
C PRO A 167 -12.51 -9.43 -9.94
N LEU A 168 -12.39 -9.79 -8.64
CA LEU A 168 -11.91 -8.90 -7.59
C LEU A 168 -10.79 -9.53 -6.78
N THR A 169 -9.69 -8.80 -6.62
CA THR A 169 -8.70 -9.12 -5.57
C THR A 169 -8.63 -7.97 -4.57
N VAL A 170 -8.85 -8.29 -3.30
CA VAL A 170 -8.63 -7.39 -2.17
C VAL A 170 -7.30 -7.71 -1.53
N LEU A 171 -6.39 -6.75 -1.53
CA LEU A 171 -5.11 -6.85 -0.85
C LEU A 171 -5.14 -6.03 0.44
N ARG A 172 -4.80 -6.62 1.57
CA ARG A 172 -4.75 -5.97 2.87
C ARG A 172 -3.30 -5.87 3.34
N PRO A 173 -2.55 -4.84 2.87
CA PRO A 173 -1.20 -4.62 3.36
C PRO A 173 -1.23 -4.18 4.83
N PHE A 174 -0.26 -4.69 5.58
CA PHE A 174 0.07 -4.23 6.92
C PHE A 174 1.02 -3.04 6.83
N SER A 175 1.85 -2.76 7.84
CA SER A 175 2.73 -1.60 7.70
C SER A 175 3.84 -1.86 6.66
N PHE A 176 4.20 -0.83 5.93
CA PHE A 176 5.26 -0.91 4.92
C PHE A 176 5.99 0.43 4.80
N THR A 177 7.22 0.36 4.30
CA THR A 177 8.09 1.52 4.00
C THR A 177 8.77 1.31 2.65
N GLY A 178 8.98 2.37 1.90
CA GLY A 178 9.67 2.33 0.60
C GLY A 178 9.71 3.68 -0.10
N LEU A 179 10.02 3.65 -1.39
CA LEU A 179 10.11 4.86 -2.22
C LEU A 179 8.86 5.71 -2.10
N SER A 180 9.06 7.02 -2.09
CA SER A 180 7.98 8.01 -2.02
C SER A 180 7.15 7.93 -0.73
N ASP A 181 7.71 7.41 0.37
CA ASP A 181 7.00 7.37 1.65
C ASP A 181 6.75 8.78 2.20
N ASP A 182 5.63 8.95 2.90
CA ASP A 182 5.27 10.24 3.49
C ASP A 182 6.27 10.64 4.57
N ARG A 183 6.68 11.92 4.56
CA ARG A 183 7.67 12.45 5.50
C ARG A 183 7.29 12.33 6.98
N ARG A 184 6.03 12.11 7.29
CA ARG A 184 5.49 11.95 8.66
C ARG A 184 5.48 10.51 9.13
N ARG A 185 5.65 9.55 8.22
CA ARG A 185 5.70 8.14 8.60
C ARG A 185 7.01 7.83 9.33
N LEU A 186 6.98 6.77 10.13
CA LEU A 186 8.00 6.43 11.10
C LEU A 186 9.43 6.51 10.56
N PHE A 187 9.75 5.72 9.54
CA PHE A 187 11.13 5.67 9.03
C PHE A 187 11.54 6.94 8.27
N SER A 188 10.60 7.60 7.59
CA SER A 188 10.85 8.93 7.01
C SER A 188 11.16 9.98 8.09
N ALA A 189 10.48 9.93 9.24
CA ALA A 189 10.75 10.83 10.37
C ALA A 189 12.10 10.54 11.02
N ILE A 190 12.49 9.27 11.16
CA ILE A 190 13.81 8.85 11.66
C ILE A 190 14.92 9.33 10.72
N LEU A 191 14.78 9.12 9.41
CA LEU A 191 15.76 9.59 8.42
C LEU A 191 15.90 11.10 8.41
N ARG A 192 14.80 11.83 8.57
CA ARG A 192 14.82 13.29 8.71
C ARG A 192 15.60 13.71 9.96
N ALA A 193 15.33 13.13 11.13
CA ALA A 193 16.04 13.43 12.35
C ALA A 193 17.55 13.14 12.23
N ALA A 194 17.91 12.01 11.57
CA ALA A 194 19.30 11.70 11.26
C ALA A 194 19.94 12.75 10.33
N SER A 195 19.24 13.19 9.29
CA SER A 195 19.70 14.23 8.37
C SER A 195 19.90 15.59 9.05
N GLU A 196 19.02 15.92 9.98
CA GLU A 196 19.06 17.16 10.77
C GLU A 196 20.01 17.06 11.98
N ARG A 197 20.55 15.86 12.27
CA ARG A 197 21.41 15.55 13.42
C ARG A 197 20.76 15.88 14.77
N VAL A 198 19.47 15.63 14.88
CA VAL A 198 18.70 15.83 16.12
C VAL A 198 18.16 14.49 16.63
N PRO A 199 17.96 14.32 17.94
CA PRO A 199 17.30 13.13 18.46
C PRO A 199 15.83 13.09 18.02
N ILE A 200 15.27 11.87 17.92
CA ILE A 200 13.85 11.68 17.64
C ILE A 200 13.14 11.12 18.87
N GLU A 201 12.06 11.79 19.28
CA GLU A 201 11.16 11.31 20.30
C GLU A 201 10.18 10.28 19.74
N LEU A 202 10.08 9.14 20.40
CA LEU A 202 9.27 7.99 20.02
C LEU A 202 8.36 7.55 21.16
N SER A 203 7.30 6.82 20.85
CA SER A 203 6.53 6.07 21.86
C SER A 203 7.43 5.01 22.51
N ALA A 204 6.93 4.31 23.53
CA ALA A 204 7.69 3.24 24.18
C ALA A 204 8.12 2.12 23.21
N GLY A 205 7.43 1.98 22.08
CA GLY A 205 7.75 0.99 21.04
C GLY A 205 7.42 -0.45 21.42
N THR A 206 6.57 -0.65 22.44
CA THR A 206 6.17 -1.98 22.92
C THR A 206 5.14 -2.67 22.04
N GLN A 207 4.44 -1.89 21.19
CA GLN A 207 3.48 -2.45 20.23
C GLN A 207 4.19 -3.26 19.16
N VAL A 208 3.56 -4.38 18.77
CA VAL A 208 4.03 -5.22 17.67
C VAL A 208 3.45 -4.75 16.36
N ARG A 209 4.32 -4.43 15.41
CA ARG A 209 3.97 -3.92 14.07
C ARG A 209 4.67 -4.72 13.01
N ASP A 210 3.89 -5.38 12.21
CA ASP A 210 4.36 -5.99 10.98
C ASP A 210 4.81 -4.90 10.00
N HIS A 211 6.12 -4.76 9.80
CA HIS A 211 6.68 -3.83 8.83
C HIS A 211 7.35 -4.59 7.68
N CYS A 212 6.90 -4.31 6.46
CA CYS A 212 7.37 -4.94 5.24
C CYS A 212 7.99 -3.90 4.29
N SER A 213 8.78 -4.36 3.33
CA SER A 213 9.18 -3.53 2.20
C SER A 213 7.98 -3.22 1.31
N ALA A 214 7.79 -1.95 0.95
CA ALA A 214 6.76 -1.55 -0.01
C ALA A 214 6.96 -2.19 -1.38
N ARG A 215 8.19 -2.56 -1.73
CA ARG A 215 8.52 -3.31 -2.94
C ARG A 215 7.92 -4.71 -2.92
N ASP A 216 7.94 -5.39 -1.76
CA ASP A 216 7.31 -6.71 -1.61
C ASP A 216 5.80 -6.61 -1.68
N ILE A 217 5.19 -5.61 -1.04
CA ILE A 217 3.75 -5.36 -1.18
C ILE A 217 3.39 -5.10 -2.66
N ALA A 218 4.18 -4.29 -3.36
CA ALA A 218 3.99 -4.02 -4.78
C ALA A 218 4.15 -5.30 -5.64
N ALA A 219 5.10 -6.18 -5.29
CA ALA A 219 5.23 -7.49 -5.95
C ALA A 219 3.97 -8.36 -5.76
N GLY A 220 3.35 -8.32 -4.58
CA GLY A 220 2.06 -8.97 -4.33
C GLY A 220 0.93 -8.42 -5.23
N ILE A 221 0.91 -7.10 -5.45
CA ILE A 221 -0.04 -6.47 -6.40
C ILE A 221 0.21 -6.98 -7.82
N VAL A 222 1.48 -7.05 -8.25
CA VAL A 222 1.84 -7.54 -9.60
C VAL A 222 1.48 -9.03 -9.76
N LEU A 223 1.73 -9.86 -8.75
CA LEU A 223 1.31 -11.27 -8.79
C LEU A 223 -0.21 -11.40 -8.87
N ALA A 224 -0.98 -10.59 -8.14
CA ALA A 224 -2.43 -10.57 -8.24
C ALA A 224 -2.91 -10.20 -9.65
N MET A 225 -2.24 -9.26 -10.34
CA MET A 225 -2.55 -8.93 -11.74
C MET A 225 -2.30 -10.10 -12.71
N GLU A 226 -1.36 -10.98 -12.38
CA GLU A 226 -0.98 -12.12 -13.22
C GLU A 226 -1.81 -13.39 -12.93
N ALA A 227 -2.25 -13.59 -11.69
CA ALA A 227 -3.00 -14.75 -11.23
C ALA A 227 -4.38 -14.89 -11.91
N GLU A 228 -5.10 -13.78 -12.09
CA GLU A 228 -6.40 -13.74 -12.77
C GLU A 228 -6.36 -14.36 -14.18
N ARG A 229 -5.24 -14.21 -14.89
CA ARG A 229 -5.05 -14.77 -16.23
C ARG A 229 -4.93 -16.28 -16.25
N GLN A 230 -4.67 -16.89 -15.09
CA GLN A 230 -4.61 -18.36 -14.96
C GLN A 230 -5.98 -18.99 -14.73
N GLY A 231 -7.07 -18.17 -14.75
CA GLY A 231 -8.45 -18.65 -14.69
C GLY A 231 -9.06 -18.64 -13.30
N GLU A 232 -8.42 -18.04 -12.31
CA GLU A 232 -8.98 -17.87 -10.97
C GLU A 232 -9.96 -16.68 -10.94
N ARG A 233 -11.18 -16.89 -11.47
CA ARG A 233 -12.26 -15.89 -11.41
C ARG A 233 -12.92 -15.89 -10.03
N GLY A 234 -13.42 -14.72 -9.60
CA GLY A 234 -14.15 -14.55 -8.35
C GLY A 234 -13.54 -13.48 -7.46
N THR A 235 -13.83 -13.56 -6.16
CA THR A 235 -13.29 -12.64 -5.17
C THR A 235 -12.19 -13.33 -4.36
N HIS A 236 -10.99 -12.77 -4.40
CA HIS A 236 -9.84 -13.23 -3.63
C HIS A 236 -9.42 -12.16 -2.61
N ILE A 237 -9.01 -12.59 -1.42
CA ILE A 237 -8.56 -11.69 -0.34
C ILE A 237 -7.23 -12.20 0.17
N TYR A 238 -6.23 -11.32 0.26
CA TYR A 238 -4.90 -11.65 0.74
C TYR A 238 -4.36 -10.61 1.70
N ASN A 239 -3.81 -11.07 2.82
CA ASN A 239 -2.98 -10.26 3.68
C ASN A 239 -1.56 -10.19 3.11
N LEU A 240 -0.96 -9.00 3.14
CA LEU A 240 0.43 -8.78 2.73
C LEU A 240 1.19 -8.09 3.87
N GLY A 241 2.23 -8.74 4.37
CA GLY A 241 3.04 -8.27 5.49
C GLY A 241 4.34 -9.07 5.59
N SER A 242 5.16 -8.79 6.58
CA SER A 242 6.38 -9.57 6.85
C SER A 242 6.12 -10.81 7.70
N GLY A 243 5.01 -10.83 8.44
CA GLY A 243 4.73 -11.83 9.47
C GLY A 243 5.62 -11.68 10.73
N CYS A 244 6.43 -10.62 10.81
CA CYS A 244 7.34 -10.38 11.93
C CYS A 244 6.56 -9.96 13.18
N THR A 245 6.88 -10.60 14.30
CA THR A 245 6.25 -10.37 15.61
C THR A 245 7.14 -9.62 16.60
N ASP A 246 8.23 -9.02 16.11
CA ASP A 246 9.11 -8.21 16.97
C ASP A 246 8.40 -6.94 17.46
N PRO A 247 8.64 -6.50 18.70
CA PRO A 247 8.24 -5.18 19.16
C PRO A 247 8.80 -4.08 18.25
N LEU A 248 8.02 -3.02 18.04
CA LEU A 248 8.41 -1.92 17.14
C LEU A 248 9.75 -1.30 17.54
N ARG A 249 10.05 -1.21 18.84
CA ARG A 249 11.34 -0.74 19.35
C ARG A 249 12.50 -1.56 18.79
N THR A 250 12.42 -2.89 18.87
CA THR A 250 13.44 -3.81 18.35
C THR A 250 13.64 -3.64 16.84
N VAL A 251 12.54 -3.47 16.10
CA VAL A 251 12.60 -3.22 14.65
C VAL A 251 13.31 -1.90 14.33
N ILE A 252 12.98 -0.83 15.06
CA ILE A 252 13.62 0.48 14.88
C ILE A 252 15.11 0.42 15.20
N GLU A 253 15.47 -0.13 16.36
CA GLU A 253 16.87 -0.24 16.81
C GLU A 253 17.71 -1.02 15.82
N ARG A 254 17.19 -2.14 15.30
CA ARG A 254 17.83 -2.95 14.26
C ARG A 254 18.07 -2.15 12.98
N VAL A 255 17.05 -1.50 12.43
CA VAL A 255 17.17 -0.70 11.19
C VAL A 255 18.18 0.44 11.35
N VAL A 256 18.13 1.16 12.47
CA VAL A 256 19.05 2.27 12.75
C VAL A 256 20.49 1.79 12.85
N ALA A 257 20.72 0.65 13.50
CA ALA A 257 22.05 0.06 13.63
C ALA A 257 22.61 -0.49 12.30
N GLU A 258 21.79 -1.22 11.53
CA GLU A 258 22.20 -1.78 10.23
C GLU A 258 22.58 -0.69 9.22
N LEU A 259 21.85 0.43 9.23
CA LEU A 259 22.09 1.56 8.33
C LEU A 259 23.08 2.59 8.86
N ASP A 260 23.55 2.44 10.09
CA ASP A 260 24.50 3.35 10.77
C ASP A 260 24.02 4.82 10.75
N LEU A 261 22.74 5.04 11.11
CA LEU A 261 22.10 6.36 10.93
C LEU A 261 22.59 7.43 11.90
N GLY A 262 23.29 7.08 12.98
CA GLY A 262 23.85 8.04 13.95
C GLY A 262 22.79 8.94 14.61
N VAL A 263 21.53 8.51 14.70
CA VAL A 263 20.42 9.27 15.30
C VAL A 263 20.14 8.82 16.73
N GLY A 264 19.95 9.78 17.63
CA GLY A 264 19.52 9.51 19.01
C GLY A 264 18.04 9.10 19.05
N LEU A 265 17.74 7.93 19.62
CA LEU A 265 16.37 7.44 19.81
C LEU A 265 15.92 7.65 21.25
N VAL A 266 14.87 8.46 21.47
CA VAL A 266 14.32 8.76 22.81
C VAL A 266 12.97 8.06 22.94
N PHE A 267 13.00 6.80 23.39
CA PHE A 267 11.79 6.01 23.59
C PHE A 267 11.02 6.43 24.85
N GLY A 268 9.67 6.41 24.77
CA GLY A 268 8.77 6.77 25.87
C GLY A 268 8.57 8.27 26.05
N ALA A 269 9.20 9.11 25.21
CA ALA A 269 9.04 10.57 25.23
C ALA A 269 7.71 11.03 24.61
N ARG A 270 7.04 10.18 23.85
CA ARG A 270 5.73 10.44 23.25
C ARG A 270 4.72 9.37 23.64
N GLU A 271 3.47 9.76 23.77
CA GLU A 271 2.39 8.80 23.89
C GLU A 271 2.15 8.04 22.59
N SER A 272 1.71 6.79 22.70
CA SER A 272 1.22 6.04 21.55
C SER A 272 -0.06 6.68 20.99
N GLY A 273 -0.26 6.60 19.69
CA GLY A 273 -1.47 7.14 19.07
C GLY A 273 -2.73 6.47 19.64
N ARG A 274 -3.79 7.26 19.85
CA ARG A 274 -5.06 6.79 20.44
C ARG A 274 -5.61 5.51 19.80
N PHE A 275 -5.39 5.34 18.50
CA PHE A 275 -5.89 4.20 17.72
C PHE A 275 -4.75 3.24 17.31
N ASP A 276 -3.59 3.36 17.96
CA ASP A 276 -2.45 2.50 17.66
C ASP A 276 -2.67 1.12 18.31
N PRO A 277 -2.95 0.04 17.53
CA PRO A 277 -3.25 -1.25 18.12
C PRO A 277 -2.01 -1.84 18.79
N PRO A 278 -2.13 -2.59 19.92
CA PRO A 278 -0.98 -3.21 20.57
C PRO A 278 -0.32 -4.31 19.73
N PHE A 279 -1.10 -4.97 18.87
CA PHE A 279 -0.63 -6.03 17.99
C PHE A 279 -1.28 -5.92 16.61
N LEU A 280 -0.47 -5.86 15.56
CA LEU A 280 -0.94 -5.80 14.18
C LEU A 280 0.04 -6.55 13.26
N VAL A 281 -0.17 -7.85 13.08
CA VAL A 281 0.68 -8.75 12.27
C VAL A 281 -0.17 -9.58 11.32
N ALA A 282 0.26 -9.71 10.07
CA ALA A 282 -0.38 -10.51 9.04
C ALA A 282 -0.11 -12.01 9.22
N ASP A 283 -1.13 -12.84 9.10
CA ASP A 283 -0.92 -14.19 8.59
C ASP A 283 -0.83 -14.09 7.06
N ILE A 284 0.28 -14.56 6.51
CA ILE A 284 0.59 -14.49 5.07
C ILE A 284 0.41 -15.84 4.36
N GLY A 285 -0.08 -16.86 5.07
CA GLY A 285 -0.21 -18.23 4.56
C GLY A 285 -1.07 -18.32 3.31
N ARG A 286 -2.18 -17.59 3.25
CA ARG A 286 -3.06 -17.57 2.08
C ARG A 286 -2.37 -16.97 0.84
N ALA A 287 -1.66 -15.86 1.00
CA ALA A 287 -0.89 -15.24 -0.07
C ALA A 287 0.24 -16.16 -0.56
N ALA A 288 0.93 -16.84 0.35
CA ALA A 288 1.98 -17.79 0.00
C ALA A 288 1.44 -18.97 -0.82
N HIS A 289 0.34 -19.58 -0.38
CA HIS A 289 -0.21 -20.78 -1.02
C HIS A 289 -0.94 -20.51 -2.35
N ARG A 290 -1.71 -19.40 -2.41
CA ARG A 290 -2.58 -19.12 -3.57
C ARG A 290 -1.95 -18.17 -4.56
N LEU A 291 -1.16 -17.22 -4.09
CA LEU A 291 -0.56 -16.18 -4.94
C LEU A 291 0.92 -16.45 -5.20
N GLY A 292 1.53 -17.42 -4.51
CA GLY A 292 2.97 -17.68 -4.55
C GLY A 292 3.80 -16.50 -4.02
N TRP A 293 3.18 -15.67 -3.16
CA TRP A 293 3.81 -14.46 -2.64
C TRP A 293 4.42 -14.68 -1.25
N ALA A 294 5.63 -14.20 -1.09
CA ALA A 294 6.29 -14.05 0.21
C ALA A 294 7.16 -12.79 0.20
N PRO A 295 7.40 -12.13 1.34
CA PRO A 295 8.33 -11.01 1.43
C PRO A 295 9.76 -11.50 1.16
N LYS A 296 10.53 -10.73 0.38
CA LYS A 296 11.90 -11.09 -0.05
C LYS A 296 12.94 -10.04 0.32
N HIS A 297 12.51 -8.83 0.65
CA HIS A 297 13.44 -7.73 0.90
C HIS A 297 13.47 -7.40 2.39
N ASN A 298 14.70 -7.18 2.90
CA ASN A 298 14.91 -6.66 4.24
C ASN A 298 14.31 -5.25 4.35
N LEU A 299 13.67 -4.96 5.49
CA LEU A 299 13.13 -3.64 5.80
C LEU A 299 14.22 -2.54 5.77
N SER A 300 15.42 -2.85 6.26
CA SER A 300 16.56 -1.92 6.22
C SER A 300 16.93 -1.52 4.79
N HIS A 301 16.84 -2.44 3.82
CA HIS A 301 17.04 -2.11 2.42
C HIS A 301 15.97 -1.15 1.88
N ALA A 302 14.71 -1.35 2.26
CA ALA A 302 13.64 -0.43 1.88
C ALA A 302 13.84 0.98 2.47
N VAL A 303 14.31 1.06 3.73
CA VAL A 303 14.63 2.34 4.38
C VAL A 303 15.87 2.99 3.75
N TRP A 304 16.87 2.20 3.38
CA TRP A 304 18.05 2.68 2.63
C TRP A 304 17.67 3.28 1.27
N GLN A 305 16.81 2.61 0.49
CA GLN A 305 16.30 3.15 -0.77
C GLN A 305 15.55 4.47 -0.57
N LEU A 306 14.72 4.55 0.46
CA LEU A 306 14.01 5.77 0.84
C LEU A 306 14.97 6.90 1.21
N ALA A 307 16.04 6.59 1.96
CA ALA A 307 17.09 7.54 2.31
C ALA A 307 17.77 8.11 1.07
N ARG A 308 18.15 7.25 0.13
CA ARG A 308 18.78 7.64 -1.15
C ARG A 308 17.90 8.55 -2.00
N GLU A 309 16.58 8.29 -2.02
CA GLU A 309 15.60 9.10 -2.76
C GLU A 309 15.34 10.44 -2.08
N SER A 310 15.10 10.45 -0.77
CA SER A 310 14.51 11.58 -0.05
C SER A 310 15.53 12.41 0.73
N PHE A 311 16.69 11.84 1.05
CA PHE A 311 17.74 12.44 1.87
C PHE A 311 19.13 12.17 1.26
N PRO A 312 19.39 12.59 0.01
CA PRO A 312 20.61 12.21 -0.73
C PRO A 312 21.92 12.68 -0.09
N ALA A 313 21.87 13.67 0.80
CA ALA A 313 23.03 14.15 1.56
C ALA A 313 23.31 13.35 2.84
N LEU A 314 22.37 12.48 3.26
CA LEU A 314 22.55 11.63 4.43
C LEU A 314 23.46 10.44 4.07
N SER A 315 24.58 10.30 4.80
CA SER A 315 25.43 9.09 4.71
C SER A 315 24.70 7.92 5.36
N VAL A 316 24.43 6.89 4.59
CA VAL A 316 23.71 5.69 5.02
C VAL A 316 24.45 4.47 4.54
N ARG A 317 24.75 3.54 5.46
CA ARG A 317 25.37 2.26 5.09
C ARG A 317 24.36 1.42 4.29
N GLU A 318 24.84 0.82 3.20
CA GLU A 318 24.04 -0.15 2.46
C GLU A 318 23.92 -1.44 3.29
N PRO A 319 22.69 -1.91 3.57
CA PRO A 319 22.51 -3.13 4.33
C PRO A 319 22.86 -4.35 3.48
N GLN A 320 23.32 -5.43 4.12
CA GLN A 320 23.52 -6.70 3.42
C GLN A 320 22.17 -7.25 2.94
N GLU A 321 22.13 -7.73 1.70
CA GLU A 321 20.96 -8.45 1.18
C GLU A 321 20.74 -9.73 2.01
N MET A 322 19.48 -10.12 2.17
CA MET A 322 19.15 -11.42 2.78
C MET A 322 19.64 -12.53 1.83
N ALA A 323 20.47 -13.43 2.39
CA ALA A 323 21.00 -14.59 1.68
C ALA A 323 19.88 -15.58 1.29
#